data_056e04dce231ca368d5bedd660e40220
#
_entry.id   056e04dce231ca368d5bedd660e40220
#
_cell.length_a   1.000
_cell.length_b   1.000
_cell.length_c   1.000
_cell.angle_alpha   90.00
_cell.angle_beta   90.00
_cell.angle_gamma   90.00
#
_symmetry.space_group_name_H-M   'P 1'
#
loop_
_entity.id
_entity.type
_entity.pdbx_description
1 polymer ?
#
loop_
_entity_poly.entity_id
_entity_poly.type
_entity_poly.pdbx_seq_one_letter_code
_entity_poly.pdbx_strand_id
1 'polypeptide(L)'
;MGGITLKNRGKLRNIIVKEKRYLWNYFYDDMDFINYPYSYYLFVPAENPQLKVRVYFTKYAPQMNLDVYMGEGTICQYKGQQIEMNLCRPLFARQVIEYVFDKCCHDTDVGEIAIKDGEVILEKLGYSDFYEKFLVDR
;
A
#
# COMPACT_ATOMS: atom_id res chain seq x y z
N MET A 1 -0.17 -4.99 25.49
CA MET A 1 0.41 -5.15 24.81
C MET A 1 1.01 -4.25 23.95
N GLY A 2 1.59 -4.26 23.42
CA GLY A 2 2.25 -3.68 22.55
C GLY A 2 2.49 -2.42 22.35
N GLY A 3 3.38 -1.94 21.92
CA GLY A 3 3.65 -0.58 21.69
C GLY A 3 3.64 -0.18 20.27
N ILE A 4 3.13 -0.99 19.39
CA ILE A 4 3.11 -0.62 17.99
C ILE A 4 1.99 0.38 17.76
N THR A 5 2.36 1.54 17.23
CA THR A 5 1.42 2.61 16.98
C THR A 5 1.39 2.89 15.49
N LEU A 6 0.75 2.02 14.75
CA LEU A 6 0.61 2.20 13.31
C LEU A 6 -0.58 3.09 13.00
N LYS A 7 -0.40 3.95 12.01
CA LYS A 7 -1.50 4.76 11.53
C LYS A 7 -2.56 3.85 10.91
N ASN A 8 -3.81 4.25 11.02
CA ASN A 8 -4.98 3.53 10.50
C ASN A 8 -5.16 2.17 11.15
N ARG A 9 -4.61 1.99 12.32
CA ARG A 9 -4.63 0.72 13.01
C ARG A 9 -6.05 0.30 13.35
N GLY A 10 -6.37 -0.95 13.02
CA GLY A 10 -7.62 -1.57 13.42
C GLY A 10 -8.86 -1.11 12.68
N LYS A 11 -8.72 -0.22 11.71
CA LYS A 11 -9.89 0.30 11.04
C LYS A 11 -9.82 -0.01 9.55
N LEU A 12 -10.73 -0.85 9.09
CA LEU A 12 -10.77 -1.23 7.69
C LEU A 12 -11.90 -0.50 6.98
N ARG A 13 -11.66 -0.20 5.72
CA ARG A 13 -12.58 0.54 4.87
C ARG A 13 -13.12 -0.41 3.81
N ASN A 14 -14.32 -0.10 3.30
CA ASN A 14 -14.93 -0.90 2.25
C ASN A 14 -14.57 -0.34 0.88
N ILE A 15 -14.38 -1.25 -0.07
CA ILE A 15 -14.18 -0.87 -1.45
C ILE A 15 -14.74 -1.99 -2.34
N ILE A 16 -15.29 -1.61 -3.48
CA ILE A 16 -15.80 -2.59 -4.44
C ILE A 16 -14.89 -2.55 -5.67
N VAL A 17 -14.36 -3.72 -6.03
CA VAL A 17 -13.49 -3.87 -7.18
C VAL A 17 -14.02 -5.02 -8.01
N LYS A 18 -14.43 -4.74 -9.25
CA LYS A 18 -14.99 -5.74 -10.16
C LYS A 18 -16.13 -6.50 -9.51
N GLU A 19 -17.05 -5.75 -8.90
CA GLU A 19 -18.29 -6.26 -8.30
C GLU A 19 -18.06 -7.09 -7.04
N LYS A 20 -16.85 -7.14 -6.50
CA LYS A 20 -16.56 -7.81 -5.24
C LYS A 20 -16.17 -6.79 -4.19
N ARG A 21 -16.59 -7.04 -2.96
CA ARG A 21 -16.32 -6.14 -1.86
C ARG A 21 -15.08 -6.61 -1.10
N TYR A 22 -14.20 -5.66 -0.79
CA TYR A 22 -13.00 -5.91 -0.01
C TYR A 22 -12.95 -4.96 1.15
N LEU A 23 -12.34 -5.39 2.23
CA LEU A 23 -11.96 -4.53 3.33
C LEU A 23 -10.49 -4.24 3.21
N TRP A 24 -10.10 -2.98 3.49
CA TRP A 24 -8.71 -2.60 3.25
C TRP A 24 -8.32 -1.41 4.09
N ASN A 25 -7.05 -1.27 4.30
CA ASN A 25 -6.47 0.00 4.71
C ASN A 25 -4.98 -0.01 4.42
N TYR A 26 -4.38 1.17 4.53
CA TYR A 26 -2.96 1.36 4.35
C TYR A 26 -2.38 1.70 5.72
N PHE A 27 -1.40 0.94 6.15
CA PHE A 27 -0.82 1.05 7.49
C PHE A 27 0.62 1.51 7.39
N TYR A 28 1.00 2.45 8.23
CA TYR A 28 2.37 2.94 8.32
C TYR A 28 2.59 3.51 9.71
N ASP A 29 3.87 3.64 10.09
CA ASP A 29 4.22 4.19 11.38
C ASP A 29 5.14 5.39 11.14
N ASP A 30 4.61 6.59 11.25
CA ASP A 30 5.37 7.81 11.02
C ASP A 30 6.04 8.32 12.28
N MET A 31 5.94 7.57 13.39
CA MET A 31 6.59 7.95 14.65
C MET A 31 7.82 7.12 14.95
N ASP A 32 7.94 5.95 14.32
CA ASP A 32 9.02 5.03 14.66
C ASP A 32 9.45 4.26 13.41
N PHE A 33 9.80 4.98 12.35
CA PHE A 33 10.16 4.29 11.13
C PHE A 33 11.52 3.60 11.24
N ILE A 34 12.31 3.91 12.26
CA ILE A 34 13.58 3.21 12.49
C ILE A 34 13.32 1.74 12.73
N ASN A 35 12.32 1.43 13.56
CA ASN A 35 11.94 0.05 13.86
C ASN A 35 10.92 -0.50 12.88
N TYR A 36 10.17 0.39 12.22
CA TYR A 36 9.13 -0.01 11.28
C TYR A 36 9.34 0.73 9.96
N PRO A 37 10.44 0.43 9.25
CA PRO A 37 10.76 1.16 8.01
C PRO A 37 9.96 0.62 6.83
N TYR A 38 8.70 0.36 7.05
CA TYR A 38 7.84 -0.18 6.01
C TYR A 38 6.42 0.29 6.23
N SER A 39 5.67 0.22 5.16
CA SER A 39 4.23 0.41 5.22
C SER A 39 3.60 -0.74 4.46
N TYR A 40 2.30 -0.91 4.61
CA TYR A 40 1.65 -2.00 3.89
C TYR A 40 0.17 -1.76 3.73
N TYR A 41 -0.38 -2.34 2.67
CA TYR A 41 -1.81 -2.52 2.53
C TYR A 41 -2.21 -3.83 3.20
N LEU A 42 -3.38 -3.82 3.81
CA LEU A 42 -4.07 -5.05 4.20
C LEU A 42 -5.34 -5.14 3.37
N PHE A 43 -5.52 -6.25 2.69
CA PHE A 43 -6.70 -6.53 1.89
C PHE A 43 -7.37 -7.80 2.40
N VAL A 44 -8.68 -7.75 2.61
CA VAL A 44 -9.46 -8.90 3.07
C VAL A 44 -10.72 -8.97 2.22
N PRO A 45 -10.92 -10.05 1.44
CA PRO A 45 -12.19 -10.20 0.72
C PRO A 45 -13.34 -10.27 1.75
N ALA A 46 -14.38 -9.48 1.54
CA ALA A 46 -15.45 -9.41 2.51
C ALA A 46 -16.16 -10.75 2.69
N GLU A 47 -16.22 -11.53 1.63
CA GLU A 47 -16.89 -12.83 1.68
C GLU A 47 -15.96 -13.96 2.11
N ASN A 48 -14.68 -13.66 2.33
CA ASN A 48 -13.72 -14.67 2.79
C ASN A 48 -12.77 -14.03 3.80
N PRO A 49 -13.25 -13.75 5.02
CA PRO A 49 -12.41 -13.06 6.00
C PRO A 49 -11.26 -13.89 6.54
N GLN A 50 -11.17 -15.16 6.15
CA GLN A 50 -10.04 -15.99 6.55
C GLN A 50 -8.80 -15.73 5.71
N LEU A 51 -8.93 -14.97 4.63
CA LEU A 51 -7.78 -14.60 3.81
C LEU A 51 -7.36 -13.18 4.14
N LYS A 52 -6.09 -13.00 4.49
CA LYS A 52 -5.51 -11.68 4.73
C LYS A 52 -4.30 -11.53 3.84
N VAL A 53 -4.31 -10.51 3.00
CA VAL A 53 -3.22 -10.26 2.07
C VAL A 53 -2.57 -8.94 2.45
N ARG A 54 -1.27 -8.98 2.72
CA ARG A 54 -0.51 -7.77 3.02
C ARG A 54 0.47 -7.51 1.90
N VAL A 55 0.46 -6.27 1.42
CA VAL A 55 1.37 -5.83 0.37
C VAL A 55 2.29 -4.80 0.99
N TYR A 56 3.57 -5.14 1.12
CA TYR A 56 4.54 -4.33 1.84
C TYR A 56 5.31 -3.43 0.89
N PHE A 57 5.60 -2.23 1.38
CA PHE A 57 6.39 -1.21 0.67
C PHE A 57 7.57 -0.86 1.55
N THR A 58 8.75 -1.35 1.18
CA THR A 58 9.93 -1.16 2.00
C THR A 58 11.11 -0.62 1.23
N LYS A 59 11.01 -0.62 -0.09
CA LYS A 59 12.16 -0.42 -0.95
C LYS A 59 12.83 0.94 -0.76
N TYR A 60 12.03 1.98 -0.60
CA TYR A 60 12.58 3.33 -0.54
C TYR A 60 12.67 3.91 0.86
N ALA A 61 12.01 3.31 1.81
CA ALA A 61 11.92 3.90 3.14
C ALA A 61 13.29 4.14 3.79
N PRO A 62 14.21 3.18 3.79
CA PRO A 62 15.50 3.41 4.42
C PRO A 62 16.34 4.46 3.71
N GLN A 63 16.27 4.52 2.39
CA GLN A 63 17.07 5.44 1.61
C GLN A 63 16.64 6.87 1.76
N MET A 64 15.34 7.08 1.82
CA MET A 64 14.77 8.41 1.81
C MET A 64 14.41 8.91 3.19
N ASN A 65 14.58 8.06 4.19
CA ASN A 65 14.27 8.42 5.56
C ASN A 65 12.81 8.85 5.70
N LEU A 66 11.93 8.15 5.01
CA LEU A 66 10.53 8.51 4.98
C LEU A 66 9.72 7.54 5.80
N ASP A 67 8.88 8.09 6.64
CA ASP A 67 7.94 7.31 7.43
C ASP A 67 6.58 7.26 6.75
N VAL A 68 6.33 8.17 5.82
CA VAL A 68 5.05 8.23 5.12
C VAL A 68 5.24 8.01 3.64
N TYR A 69 6.28 7.29 3.30
CA TYR A 69 6.54 7.01 1.91
C TYR A 69 5.31 6.33 1.29
N MET A 70 4.90 6.80 0.13
CA MET A 70 3.69 6.35 -0.56
C MET A 70 2.41 6.77 0.17
N GLY A 71 2.52 7.50 1.28
CA GLY A 71 1.36 8.06 1.95
C GLY A 71 0.97 9.36 1.26
N GLU A 72 1.65 10.44 1.61
CA GLU A 72 1.40 11.72 0.97
C GLU A 72 2.73 12.41 0.75
N GLY A 73 2.75 13.36 -0.19
CA GLY A 73 3.99 14.05 -0.52
C GLY A 73 4.92 13.27 -1.42
N THR A 74 4.51 12.12 -1.90
CA THR A 74 5.30 11.30 -2.81
C THR A 74 4.88 11.62 -4.24
N ILE A 75 5.85 11.94 -5.08
CA ILE A 75 5.62 12.30 -6.48
C ILE A 75 6.09 11.15 -7.36
N CYS A 76 5.39 10.88 -8.43
CA CYS A 76 5.82 9.87 -9.39
C CYS A 76 5.32 10.22 -10.78
N GLN A 77 5.74 9.44 -11.76
CA GLN A 77 5.31 9.57 -13.14
C GLN A 77 4.28 8.50 -13.45
N TYR A 78 3.24 8.89 -14.18
CA TYR A 78 2.21 7.98 -14.61
C TYR A 78 1.68 8.44 -15.95
N LYS A 79 1.82 7.59 -16.97
CA LYS A 79 1.33 7.89 -18.34
C LYS A 79 1.83 9.24 -18.83
N GLY A 80 3.11 9.52 -18.61
CA GLY A 80 3.74 10.74 -19.08
C GLY A 80 3.42 11.98 -18.27
N GLN A 81 2.76 11.83 -17.14
CA GLN A 81 2.40 12.97 -16.30
C GLN A 81 2.93 12.77 -14.89
N GLN A 82 3.28 13.87 -14.26
CA GLN A 82 3.69 13.87 -12.88
C GLN A 82 2.44 13.90 -12.00
N ILE A 83 2.34 12.96 -11.07
CA ILE A 83 1.20 12.90 -10.15
C ILE A 83 1.71 12.73 -8.72
N GLU A 84 0.84 13.03 -7.79
CA GLU A 84 1.10 12.77 -6.37
C GLU A 84 0.48 11.44 -6.00
N MET A 85 1.31 10.54 -5.46
CA MET A 85 0.88 9.22 -5.03
C MET A 85 0.49 9.29 -3.56
N ASN A 86 -0.65 8.71 -3.23
CA ASN A 86 -1.08 8.61 -1.84
C ASN A 86 -1.83 7.30 -1.68
N LEU A 87 -1.16 6.31 -1.13
CA LEU A 87 -1.73 4.96 -1.02
C LEU A 87 -2.93 4.90 -0.07
N CYS A 88 -3.16 5.97 0.71
CA CYS A 88 -4.36 6.03 1.53
C CYS A 88 -5.62 6.32 0.70
N ARG A 89 -5.47 6.68 -0.56
CA ARG A 89 -6.63 6.99 -1.40
C ARG A 89 -7.18 5.74 -2.06
N PRO A 90 -8.50 5.62 -2.13
CA PRO A 90 -9.12 4.43 -2.73
C PRO A 90 -8.73 4.17 -4.18
N LEU A 91 -8.40 5.20 -4.93
CA LEU A 91 -8.01 5.03 -6.32
C LEU A 91 -6.83 4.06 -6.44
N PHE A 92 -5.80 4.27 -5.62
CA PHE A 92 -4.61 3.43 -5.69
C PHE A 92 -4.87 2.05 -5.09
N ALA A 93 -5.63 2.00 -4.00
CA ALA A 93 -5.98 0.72 -3.40
C ALA A 93 -6.74 -0.16 -4.39
N ARG A 94 -7.67 0.44 -5.15
CA ARG A 94 -8.45 -0.31 -6.14
C ARG A 94 -7.53 -0.96 -7.17
N GLN A 95 -6.57 -0.20 -7.66
CA GLN A 95 -5.67 -0.72 -8.68
C GLN A 95 -4.80 -1.85 -8.15
N VAL A 96 -4.31 -1.71 -6.93
CA VAL A 96 -3.47 -2.74 -6.34
C VAL A 96 -4.30 -3.99 -6.03
N ILE A 97 -5.52 -3.83 -5.51
CA ILE A 97 -6.40 -4.96 -5.27
C ILE A 97 -6.65 -5.73 -6.57
N GLU A 98 -6.97 -5.00 -7.62
CA GLU A 98 -7.26 -5.65 -8.89
C GLU A 98 -6.07 -6.45 -9.38
N TYR A 99 -4.87 -5.88 -9.30
CA TYR A 99 -3.67 -6.58 -9.71
C TYR A 99 -3.40 -7.80 -8.85
N VAL A 100 -3.47 -7.64 -7.53
CA VAL A 100 -3.12 -8.70 -6.60
C VAL A 100 -4.05 -9.90 -6.76
N PHE A 101 -5.34 -9.65 -6.85
CA PHE A 101 -6.31 -10.75 -6.92
C PHE A 101 -6.47 -11.30 -8.34
N ASP A 102 -5.79 -10.69 -9.31
CA ASP A 102 -5.72 -11.23 -10.65
C ASP A 102 -4.42 -12.02 -10.85
N LYS A 103 -3.32 -11.56 -10.29
CA LYS A 103 -1.99 -12.07 -10.60
C LYS A 103 -1.31 -12.81 -9.46
N CYS A 104 -1.63 -12.50 -8.22
CA CYS A 104 -0.82 -12.97 -7.09
C CYS A 104 -1.53 -14.00 -6.25
N CYS A 105 -2.84 -13.96 -6.16
CA CYS A 105 -3.59 -14.90 -5.33
C CYS A 105 -5.03 -14.95 -5.80
N HIS A 106 -5.81 -15.83 -5.18
CA HIS A 106 -7.23 -15.95 -5.46
C HIS A 106 -8.03 -15.53 -4.23
N ASP A 107 -9.20 -14.97 -4.44
CA ASP A 107 -10.04 -14.53 -3.34
C ASP A 107 -10.63 -15.72 -2.55
N THR A 108 -10.41 -16.94 -3.01
CA THR A 108 -10.84 -18.14 -2.29
C THR A 108 -9.70 -18.77 -1.49
N ASP A 109 -8.50 -18.22 -1.55
CA ASP A 109 -7.39 -18.73 -0.75
C ASP A 109 -7.67 -18.52 0.73
N VAL A 110 -6.91 -19.19 1.59
CA VAL A 110 -7.03 -19.02 3.03
C VAL A 110 -5.67 -18.75 3.63
N GLY A 111 -5.68 -18.09 4.78
CA GLY A 111 -4.45 -17.83 5.52
C GLY A 111 -3.94 -16.43 5.27
N GLU A 112 -2.66 -16.23 5.52
CA GLU A 112 -2.03 -14.93 5.37
C GLU A 112 -1.01 -14.97 4.25
N ILE A 113 -1.13 -14.04 3.33
CA ILE A 113 -0.24 -13.92 2.19
C ILE A 113 0.50 -12.60 2.33
N ALA A 114 1.83 -12.66 2.25
CA ALA A 114 2.67 -11.47 2.31
C ALA A 114 3.33 -11.26 0.96
N ILE A 115 3.07 -10.12 0.35
CA ILE A 115 3.70 -9.72 -0.90
C ILE A 115 4.68 -8.61 -0.53
N LYS A 116 5.98 -8.90 -0.69
CA LYS A 116 7.00 -8.02 -0.13
C LYS A 116 7.48 -6.91 -1.04
N ASP A 117 7.14 -6.99 -2.31
CA ASP A 117 7.61 -6.01 -3.29
C ASP A 117 6.46 -5.21 -3.85
N GLY A 118 5.76 -4.48 -2.98
CA GLY A 118 4.64 -3.65 -3.43
C GLY A 118 5.04 -2.63 -4.48
N GLU A 119 6.26 -2.12 -4.38
CA GLU A 119 6.74 -1.17 -5.38
C GLU A 119 6.78 -1.77 -6.77
N VAL A 120 7.08 -3.08 -6.87
CA VAL A 120 7.06 -3.73 -8.17
C VAL A 120 5.66 -3.76 -8.75
N ILE A 121 4.65 -3.94 -7.90
CA ILE A 121 3.27 -3.90 -8.35
C ILE A 121 2.94 -2.51 -8.91
N LEU A 122 3.36 -1.46 -8.20
CA LEU A 122 3.11 -0.10 -8.69
C LEU A 122 3.79 0.13 -10.03
N GLU A 123 4.99 -0.38 -10.21
CA GLU A 123 5.68 -0.26 -11.50
C GLU A 123 4.94 -1.02 -12.59
N LYS A 124 4.42 -2.20 -12.28
CA LYS A 124 3.63 -2.96 -13.24
C LYS A 124 2.34 -2.24 -13.62
N LEU A 125 1.80 -1.45 -12.72
CA LEU A 125 0.62 -0.65 -12.99
C LEU A 125 0.92 0.61 -13.78
N GLY A 126 2.21 0.95 -13.96
CA GLY A 126 2.60 2.09 -14.78
C GLY A 126 3.17 3.27 -14.00
N TYR A 127 3.36 3.14 -12.70
CA TYR A 127 3.93 4.21 -11.89
C TYR A 127 5.43 4.05 -11.81
N SER A 128 6.16 5.17 -11.91
CA SER A 128 7.62 5.13 -11.90
C SER A 128 8.19 6.42 -11.33
N ASP A 129 9.49 6.42 -11.11
CA ASP A 129 10.25 7.62 -10.73
C ASP A 129 9.70 8.26 -9.46
N PHE A 130 9.58 7.46 -8.40
CA PHE A 130 9.06 7.93 -7.13
C PHE A 130 10.10 8.77 -6.40
N TYR A 131 9.67 9.90 -5.84
CA TYR A 131 10.55 10.72 -5.01
C TYR A 131 9.72 11.54 -4.03
N GLU A 132 10.39 12.02 -2.99
CA GLU A 132 9.74 12.82 -1.97
C GLU A 132 9.63 14.26 -2.44
N LYS A 133 8.43 14.82 -2.34
CA LYS A 133 8.15 16.14 -2.88
C LYS A 133 9.03 17.21 -2.28
N PHE A 134 9.18 17.21 -0.95
CA PHE A 134 9.94 18.30 -0.33
C PHE A 134 11.44 18.18 -0.53
N LEU A 135 11.92 17.06 -1.01
CA LEU A 135 13.33 16.97 -1.39
C LEU A 135 13.61 17.73 -2.67
N VAL A 136 12.60 17.89 -3.50
CA VAL A 136 12.73 18.61 -4.76
C VAL A 136 12.54 20.11 -4.54
N ASP A 137 11.70 20.46 -3.60
CA ASP A 137 11.34 21.86 -3.37
C ASP A 137 12.40 22.65 -2.60
N ARG A 138 13.51 22.03 -2.28
CA ARG A 138 14.57 22.73 -1.54
C ARG A 138 15.44 23.58 -2.44
#